data_6065e965ec5a5840880abdcdfa6da517
#
_entry.id   6065e965ec5a5840880abdcdfa6da517
#
_cell.length_a   1.000
_cell.length_b   1.000
_cell.length_c   1.000
_cell.angle_alpha   90.00
_cell.angle_beta   90.00
_cell.angle_gamma   90.00
#
_symmetry.space_group_name_H-M   'P 1'
#
loop_
_entity.id
_entity.type
_entity.pdbx_description
1 polymer ?
#
loop_
_entity_poly.entity_id
_entity_poly.type
_entity_poly.pdbx_seq_one_letter_code
_entity_poly.pdbx_strand_id
1 'polypeptide(L)'
;KIISIVNPRKRIILCIDGPAPIAKQCQQRSRRFISALNPVEGFDSNCITPGTEFMDNLSKHIDRFIKNILQPKTGLEIIFSNEKVPGEGEHKLINFIRKHILKNEMNKYESYCLHGMDADLIMLALGTHLPNFYIFREEMLLQNFEYYCIDIGNVRKALSELLKWGKAFNDELGINDFIFMCFAVGNDFLPHIPGIAIAEGGIEFMIDVYKN
;
A
#
# COMPACT_ATOMS: atom_id res chain seq x y z
N LYS A 1 -13.99 -9.93 10.25
CA LYS A 1 -14.39 -10.32 8.90
C LYS A 1 -13.16 -10.52 8.00
N ILE A 2 -12.26 -9.51 7.79
CA ILE A 2 -11.06 -9.61 6.94
C ILE A 2 -10.18 -10.81 7.34
N ILE A 3 -9.81 -10.92 8.62
CA ILE A 3 -8.99 -12.02 9.13
C ILE A 3 -9.63 -13.40 8.85
N SER A 4 -10.94 -13.52 8.94
CA SER A 4 -11.62 -14.80 8.66
C SER A 4 -11.68 -15.15 7.16
N ILE A 5 -11.64 -14.14 6.27
CA ILE A 5 -11.59 -14.36 4.82
C ILE A 5 -10.17 -14.70 4.39
N VAL A 6 -9.19 -13.88 4.76
CA VAL A 6 -7.77 -14.08 4.40
C VAL A 6 -7.16 -15.30 5.08
N ASN A 7 -7.62 -15.61 6.30
CA ASN A 7 -7.20 -16.75 7.10
C ASN A 7 -5.67 -16.88 7.26
N PRO A 8 -5.01 -15.85 7.81
CA PRO A 8 -3.57 -15.86 7.97
C PRO A 8 -3.11 -17.04 8.85
N ARG A 9 -1.93 -17.58 8.56
CA ARG A 9 -1.41 -18.80 9.23
C ARG A 9 -0.24 -18.55 10.16
N LYS A 10 0.47 -17.44 9.99
CA LYS A 10 1.68 -17.16 10.77
C LYS A 10 1.61 -15.81 11.48
N ARG A 11 1.37 -14.75 10.74
CA ARG A 11 1.56 -13.38 11.22
C ARG A 11 0.49 -12.43 10.70
N ILE A 12 0.13 -11.47 11.54
CA ILE A 12 -0.65 -10.30 11.16
C ILE A 12 0.20 -9.07 11.46
N ILE A 13 0.32 -8.17 10.49
CA ILE A 13 1.02 -6.89 10.65
C ILE A 13 0.00 -5.78 10.50
N LEU A 14 -0.14 -4.96 11.51
CA LEU A 14 -1.05 -3.81 11.54
C LEU A 14 -0.19 -2.53 11.56
N CYS A 15 -0.40 -1.65 10.58
CA CYS A 15 0.29 -0.38 10.49
C CYS A 15 -0.72 0.76 10.42
N ILE A 16 -0.58 1.76 11.27
CA ILE A 16 -1.33 3.02 11.21
C ILE A 16 -0.37 4.09 10.69
N ASP A 17 -0.88 5.02 9.89
CA ASP A 17 -0.10 6.16 9.42
C ASP A 17 0.50 6.95 10.57
N GLY A 18 1.78 7.24 10.44
CA GLY A 18 2.52 8.14 11.30
C GLY A 18 2.84 9.46 10.60
N PRO A 19 3.74 10.27 11.16
CA PRO A 19 4.19 11.51 10.51
C PRO A 19 4.69 11.24 9.10
N ALA A 20 4.06 11.86 8.12
CA ALA A 20 4.38 11.71 6.71
C ALA A 20 5.59 12.57 6.30
N PRO A 21 6.29 12.24 5.20
CA PRO A 21 7.29 13.10 4.59
C PRO A 21 6.73 14.48 4.22
N ILE A 22 7.60 15.49 4.14
CA ILE A 22 7.19 16.89 3.89
C ILE A 22 6.35 17.03 2.61
N ALA A 23 6.69 16.36 1.54
CA ALA A 23 5.94 16.39 0.29
C ALA A 23 4.48 15.96 0.48
N LYS A 24 4.25 14.86 1.18
CA LYS A 24 2.90 14.37 1.50
C LYS A 24 2.16 15.27 2.48
N GLN A 25 2.87 15.95 3.39
CA GLN A 25 2.24 16.90 4.33
C GLN A 25 1.54 18.05 3.61
N CYS A 26 2.09 18.53 2.49
CA CYS A 26 1.44 19.58 1.69
C CYS A 26 0.09 19.10 1.15
N GLN A 27 0.02 17.90 0.59
CA GLN A 27 -1.21 17.30 0.12
C GLN A 27 -2.21 17.07 1.26
N GLN A 28 -1.74 16.51 2.39
CA GLN A 28 -2.58 16.29 3.58
C GLN A 28 -3.14 17.61 4.13
N ARG A 29 -2.35 18.70 4.13
CA ARG A 29 -2.81 20.03 4.54
C ARG A 29 -3.97 20.50 3.68
N SER A 30 -3.86 20.40 2.35
CA SER A 30 -4.93 20.79 1.43
C SER A 30 -6.21 20.00 1.68
N ARG A 31 -6.12 18.68 1.86
CA ARG A 31 -7.28 17.84 2.20
C ARG A 31 -7.95 18.25 3.51
N ARG A 32 -7.17 18.58 4.55
CA ARG A 32 -7.70 19.04 5.84
C ARG A 32 -8.41 20.38 5.73
N PHE A 33 -7.89 21.33 4.94
CA PHE A 33 -8.55 22.60 4.68
C PHE A 33 -9.91 22.38 3.97
N ILE A 34 -9.94 21.53 2.95
CA ILE A 34 -11.19 21.20 2.24
C ILE A 34 -12.20 20.54 3.19
N SER A 35 -11.77 19.61 4.04
CA SER A 35 -12.62 18.99 5.05
C SER A 35 -13.17 19.99 6.06
N ALA A 36 -12.35 20.94 6.50
CA ALA A 36 -12.78 22.00 7.43
C ALA A 36 -13.78 22.99 6.81
N LEU A 37 -13.67 23.24 5.48
CA LEU A 37 -14.63 24.09 4.76
C LEU A 37 -15.99 23.41 4.57
N ASN A 38 -16.01 22.09 4.54
CA ASN A 38 -17.23 21.29 4.35
C ASN A 38 -17.43 20.35 5.55
N PRO A 39 -17.74 20.88 6.74
CA PRO A 39 -17.87 20.06 7.93
C PRO A 39 -19.05 19.08 7.79
N VAL A 40 -18.81 17.80 8.06
CA VAL A 40 -19.85 16.80 8.22
C VAL A 40 -20.32 16.83 9.67
N GLU A 41 -21.62 16.88 9.90
CA GLU A 41 -22.16 16.81 11.26
C GLU A 41 -21.70 15.51 11.97
N GLY A 42 -21.22 15.66 13.19
CA GLY A 42 -20.88 14.56 14.08
C GLY A 42 -19.38 14.43 14.35
N PHE A 43 -18.62 13.76 13.50
CA PHE A 43 -17.22 13.46 13.77
C PHE A 43 -16.26 14.30 12.92
N ASP A 44 -15.33 15.03 13.56
CA ASP A 44 -14.27 15.76 12.86
C ASP A 44 -13.19 14.79 12.39
N SER A 45 -13.17 14.48 11.09
CA SER A 45 -12.16 13.62 10.47
C SER A 45 -10.72 14.15 10.57
N ASN A 46 -10.52 15.45 10.84
CA ASN A 46 -9.20 16.04 11.02
C ASN A 46 -8.50 15.53 12.31
N CYS A 47 -9.26 14.99 13.28
CA CYS A 47 -8.65 14.36 14.44
C CYS A 47 -7.95 13.02 14.11
N ILE A 48 -8.23 12.41 12.93
CA ILE A 48 -7.47 11.27 12.39
C ILE A 48 -6.16 11.81 11.79
N THR A 49 -5.29 12.30 12.68
CA THR A 49 -4.00 12.89 12.31
C THR A 49 -2.96 12.47 13.35
N PRO A 50 -1.78 11.98 12.94
CA PRO A 50 -0.70 11.66 13.87
C PRO A 50 -0.40 12.83 14.81
N GLY A 51 -0.27 12.53 16.12
CA GLY A 51 -0.02 13.53 17.16
C GLY A 51 -1.27 14.11 17.81
N THR A 52 -2.47 13.74 17.39
CA THR A 52 -3.71 14.11 18.08
C THR A 52 -4.01 13.17 19.26
N GLU A 53 -4.76 13.66 20.23
CA GLU A 53 -5.23 12.85 21.36
C GLU A 53 -6.09 11.67 20.90
N PHE A 54 -6.91 11.88 19.87
CA PHE A 54 -7.71 10.83 19.26
C PHE A 54 -6.84 9.65 18.79
N MET A 55 -5.76 9.91 18.04
CA MET A 55 -4.88 8.87 17.50
C MET A 55 -4.08 8.17 18.60
N ASP A 56 -3.64 8.88 19.63
CA ASP A 56 -2.97 8.27 20.78
C ASP A 56 -3.92 7.33 21.54
N ASN A 57 -5.18 7.75 21.74
CA ASN A 57 -6.19 6.94 22.38
C ASN A 57 -6.57 5.73 21.51
N LEU A 58 -6.73 5.91 20.20
CA LEU A 58 -7.01 4.83 19.25
C LEU A 58 -5.90 3.77 19.29
N SER A 59 -4.65 4.18 19.23
CA SER A 59 -3.50 3.26 19.31
C SER A 59 -3.46 2.47 20.61
N LYS A 60 -3.74 3.10 21.74
CA LYS A 60 -3.85 2.41 23.04
C LYS A 60 -4.98 1.39 23.05
N HIS A 61 -6.13 1.70 22.42
CA HIS A 61 -7.24 0.77 22.33
C HIS A 61 -6.93 -0.42 21.41
N ILE A 62 -6.29 -0.18 20.28
CA ILE A 62 -5.84 -1.24 19.36
C ILE A 62 -4.82 -2.16 20.05
N ASP A 63 -3.83 -1.61 20.76
CA ASP A 63 -2.84 -2.41 21.48
C ASP A 63 -3.50 -3.31 22.54
N ARG A 64 -4.46 -2.78 23.30
CA ARG A 64 -5.24 -3.57 24.27
C ARG A 64 -6.09 -4.65 23.58
N PHE A 65 -6.74 -4.31 22.47
CA PHE A 65 -7.52 -5.27 21.68
C PHE A 65 -6.63 -6.42 21.16
N ILE A 66 -5.46 -6.09 20.64
CA ILE A 66 -4.49 -7.08 20.16
C ILE A 66 -4.13 -8.04 21.30
N LYS A 67 -3.67 -7.51 22.44
CA LYS A 67 -3.18 -8.30 23.57
C LYS A 67 -4.25 -9.16 24.22
N ASN A 68 -5.44 -8.59 24.40
CA ASN A 68 -6.48 -9.22 25.23
C ASN A 68 -7.47 -10.07 24.43
N ILE A 69 -7.62 -9.80 23.11
CA ILE A 69 -8.65 -10.43 22.30
C ILE A 69 -8.06 -11.12 21.07
N LEU A 70 -7.33 -10.37 20.25
CA LEU A 70 -6.94 -10.88 18.91
C LEU A 70 -5.87 -11.95 19.02
N GLN A 71 -4.79 -11.70 19.75
CA GLN A 71 -3.68 -12.65 19.89
C GLN A 71 -4.11 -13.95 20.62
N PRO A 72 -4.82 -13.90 21.77
CA PRO A 72 -5.32 -15.11 22.41
C PRO A 72 -6.29 -15.91 21.53
N LYS A 73 -7.13 -15.22 20.75
CA LYS A 73 -8.12 -15.88 19.87
C LYS A 73 -7.49 -16.54 18.64
N THR A 74 -6.45 -15.95 18.09
CA THR A 74 -5.85 -16.42 16.84
C THR A 74 -4.61 -17.29 17.04
N GLY A 75 -3.87 -17.09 18.13
CA GLY A 75 -2.57 -17.73 18.37
C GLY A 75 -1.46 -17.27 17.41
N LEU A 76 -1.71 -16.23 16.60
CA LEU A 76 -0.78 -15.72 15.61
C LEU A 76 0.19 -14.72 16.23
N GLU A 77 1.36 -14.57 15.60
CA GLU A 77 2.22 -13.43 15.86
C GLU A 77 1.56 -12.15 15.32
N ILE A 78 1.36 -11.14 16.17
CA ILE A 78 0.76 -9.88 15.77
C ILE A 78 1.76 -8.76 16.03
N ILE A 79 2.08 -8.01 14.97
CA ILE A 79 2.96 -6.87 15.01
C ILE A 79 2.13 -5.62 14.78
N PHE A 80 2.29 -4.64 15.66
CA PHE A 80 1.58 -3.37 15.57
C PHE A 80 2.56 -2.20 15.48
N SER A 81 2.47 -1.45 14.39
CA SER A 81 3.19 -0.19 14.19
C SER A 81 2.21 0.97 14.28
N ASN A 82 2.25 1.70 15.38
CA ASN A 82 1.31 2.77 15.68
C ASN A 82 1.64 4.10 14.97
N GLU A 83 0.84 5.13 15.24
CA GLU A 83 0.93 6.48 14.67
C GLU A 83 2.19 7.26 15.05
N LYS A 84 2.95 6.81 16.07
CA LYS A 84 4.20 7.47 16.51
C LYS A 84 5.39 7.10 15.65
N VAL A 85 5.29 5.98 14.92
CA VAL A 85 6.33 5.54 13.99
C VAL A 85 6.17 6.29 12.67
N PRO A 86 7.17 7.05 12.21
CA PRO A 86 7.08 7.82 10.96
C PRO A 86 6.80 6.95 9.73
N GLY A 87 6.09 7.53 8.76
CA GLY A 87 5.74 6.92 7.48
C GLY A 87 4.28 6.49 7.40
N GLU A 88 3.79 6.35 6.18
CA GLU A 88 2.47 5.82 5.88
C GLU A 88 2.40 4.32 6.16
N GLY A 89 1.23 3.81 6.49
CA GLY A 89 1.03 2.43 6.92
C GLY A 89 1.57 1.40 5.93
N GLU A 90 1.27 1.58 4.65
CA GLU A 90 1.77 0.72 3.57
C GLU A 90 3.29 0.73 3.43
N HIS A 91 3.92 1.91 3.51
CA HIS A 91 5.38 2.03 3.45
C HIS A 91 6.05 1.36 4.65
N LYS A 92 5.48 1.50 5.84
CA LYS A 92 5.97 0.81 7.04
C LYS A 92 5.89 -0.70 6.89
N LEU A 93 4.78 -1.20 6.34
CA LEU A 93 4.56 -2.62 6.08
C LEU A 93 5.59 -3.17 5.08
N ILE A 94 5.73 -2.53 3.93
CA ILE A 94 6.68 -2.98 2.89
C ILE A 94 8.12 -2.93 3.40
N ASN A 95 8.50 -1.88 4.11
CA ASN A 95 9.83 -1.77 4.73
C ASN A 95 10.07 -2.87 5.77
N PHE A 96 9.06 -3.20 6.57
CA PHE A 96 9.12 -4.31 7.51
C PHE A 96 9.39 -5.64 6.78
N ILE A 97 8.60 -5.95 5.76
CA ILE A 97 8.75 -7.18 4.97
C ILE A 97 10.16 -7.26 4.37
N ARG A 98 10.61 -6.23 3.65
CA ARG A 98 11.94 -6.18 3.04
C ARG A 98 13.07 -6.40 4.05
N LYS A 99 13.02 -5.70 5.18
CA LYS A 99 14.02 -5.80 6.24
C LYS A 99 14.11 -7.21 6.82
N HIS A 100 12.97 -7.88 7.04
CA HIS A 100 12.93 -9.20 7.65
C HIS A 100 13.30 -10.31 6.65
N ILE A 101 12.99 -10.12 5.36
CA ILE A 101 13.48 -11.03 4.30
C ILE A 101 15.01 -10.93 4.19
N LEU A 102 15.57 -9.72 4.16
CA LEU A 102 17.02 -9.53 4.10
C LEU A 102 17.76 -10.13 5.29
N LYS A 103 17.13 -10.20 6.45
CA LYS A 103 17.67 -10.86 7.65
C LYS A 103 17.41 -12.35 7.72
N ASN A 104 16.76 -12.95 6.72
CA ASN A 104 16.27 -14.33 6.72
C ASN A 104 15.29 -14.67 7.86
N GLU A 105 14.60 -13.66 8.41
CA GLU A 105 13.57 -13.82 9.43
C GLU A 105 12.17 -14.09 8.81
N MET A 106 12.02 -13.80 7.51
CA MET A 106 10.83 -14.11 6.71
C MET A 106 11.25 -14.76 5.40
N ASN A 107 10.42 -15.69 4.92
CA ASN A 107 10.70 -16.43 3.68
C ASN A 107 10.04 -15.75 2.48
N LYS A 108 10.82 -15.39 1.47
CA LYS A 108 10.33 -14.75 0.24
C LYS A 108 9.33 -15.59 -0.56
N TYR A 109 9.27 -16.90 -0.33
CA TYR A 109 8.34 -17.80 -1.02
C TYR A 109 7.02 -18.01 -0.25
N GLU A 110 6.86 -17.42 0.93
CA GLU A 110 5.58 -17.42 1.63
C GLU A 110 4.57 -16.53 0.89
N SER A 111 3.29 -16.72 1.20
CA SER A 111 2.23 -15.88 0.67
C SER A 111 2.06 -14.64 1.54
N TYR A 112 2.05 -13.49 0.91
CA TYR A 112 1.85 -12.18 1.51
C TYR A 112 0.52 -11.61 1.01
N CYS A 113 -0.33 -11.17 1.92
CA CYS A 113 -1.60 -10.54 1.59
C CYS A 113 -1.67 -9.17 2.26
N LEU A 114 -1.68 -8.11 1.46
CA LEU A 114 -1.84 -6.73 1.92
C LEU A 114 -3.30 -6.32 1.74
N HIS A 115 -3.92 -5.80 2.79
CA HIS A 115 -5.26 -5.22 2.70
C HIS A 115 -5.15 -3.71 2.53
N GLY A 116 -5.75 -3.18 1.47
CA GLY A 116 -5.79 -1.74 1.19
C GLY A 116 -6.47 -1.41 -0.12
N MET A 117 -6.86 -0.14 -0.27
CA MET A 117 -7.70 0.32 -1.39
C MET A 117 -6.93 1.20 -2.38
N ASP A 118 -5.78 1.73 -1.99
CA ASP A 118 -5.02 2.69 -2.80
C ASP A 118 -4.35 2.03 -4.00
N ALA A 119 -4.24 2.77 -5.10
CA ALA A 119 -3.71 2.25 -6.36
C ALA A 119 -2.18 2.05 -6.31
N ASP A 120 -1.47 2.87 -5.54
CA ASP A 120 -0.02 2.80 -5.36
C ASP A 120 0.45 1.52 -4.65
N LEU A 121 -0.45 0.83 -3.93
CA LEU A 121 -0.17 -0.49 -3.38
C LEU A 121 0.27 -1.51 -4.44
N ILE A 122 -0.21 -1.37 -5.68
CA ILE A 122 0.21 -2.24 -6.79
C ILE A 122 1.69 -2.02 -7.09
N MET A 123 2.12 -0.74 -7.18
CA MET A 123 3.53 -0.40 -7.41
C MET A 123 4.42 -0.85 -6.26
N LEU A 124 3.98 -0.62 -5.02
CA LEU A 124 4.71 -1.06 -3.83
C LEU A 124 4.86 -2.59 -3.79
N ALA A 125 3.80 -3.32 -4.13
CA ALA A 125 3.81 -4.78 -4.18
C ALA A 125 4.71 -5.32 -5.30
N LEU A 126 4.63 -4.76 -6.51
CA LEU A 126 5.52 -5.08 -7.63
C LEU A 126 6.99 -4.89 -7.24
N GLY A 127 7.31 -3.78 -6.61
CA GLY A 127 8.68 -3.45 -6.16
C GLY A 127 9.19 -4.31 -4.99
N THR A 128 8.39 -5.23 -4.42
CA THR A 128 8.89 -6.23 -3.46
C THR A 128 9.61 -7.38 -4.14
N HIS A 129 9.31 -7.67 -5.40
CA HIS A 129 9.77 -8.85 -6.14
C HIS A 129 9.39 -10.19 -5.47
N LEU A 130 8.31 -10.19 -4.65
CA LEU A 130 7.82 -11.41 -4.01
C LEU A 130 6.90 -12.18 -4.95
N PRO A 131 7.14 -13.48 -5.16
CA PRO A 131 6.38 -14.27 -6.14
C PRO A 131 4.92 -14.48 -5.75
N ASN A 132 4.62 -14.54 -4.45
CA ASN A 132 3.29 -14.84 -3.92
C ASN A 132 2.77 -13.64 -3.13
N PHE A 133 2.56 -12.52 -3.80
CA PHE A 133 2.04 -11.30 -3.19
C PHE A 133 0.64 -11.01 -3.71
N TYR A 134 -0.26 -10.71 -2.79
CA TYR A 134 -1.68 -10.47 -3.06
C TYR A 134 -2.12 -9.15 -2.44
N ILE A 135 -2.99 -8.40 -3.13
CA ILE A 135 -3.67 -7.24 -2.56
C ILE A 135 -5.14 -7.59 -2.41
N PHE A 136 -5.60 -7.61 -1.16
CA PHE A 136 -7.00 -7.83 -0.82
C PHE A 136 -7.73 -6.50 -0.72
N ARG A 137 -8.83 -6.36 -1.45
CA ARG A 137 -9.60 -5.14 -1.56
C ARG A 137 -11.07 -5.40 -1.27
N GLU A 138 -11.74 -4.38 -0.78
CA GLU A 138 -13.19 -4.38 -0.64
C GLU A 138 -13.77 -3.24 -1.49
N GLU A 139 -14.88 -3.51 -2.15
CA GLU A 139 -15.60 -2.53 -2.94
C GLU A 139 -17.06 -2.50 -2.50
N MET A 140 -17.59 -1.30 -2.34
CA MET A 140 -18.99 -1.10 -1.99
C MET A 140 -19.79 -1.00 -3.29
N LEU A 141 -20.42 -2.10 -3.69
CA LEU A 141 -21.34 -2.16 -4.83
C LEU A 141 -22.79 -2.12 -4.33
N LEU A 142 -23.50 -1.04 -4.67
CA LEU A 142 -24.87 -0.79 -4.23
C LEU A 142 -25.00 -0.81 -2.71
N GLN A 143 -25.47 -1.90 -2.11
CA GLN A 143 -25.65 -2.05 -0.65
C GLN A 143 -24.80 -3.18 -0.05
N ASN A 144 -23.96 -3.83 -0.86
CA ASN A 144 -23.13 -4.95 -0.44
C ASN A 144 -21.65 -4.66 -0.63
N PHE A 145 -20.84 -5.16 0.31
CA PHE A 145 -19.39 -5.19 0.14
C PHE A 145 -19.00 -6.44 -0.64
N GLU A 146 -18.36 -6.24 -1.77
CA GLU A 146 -17.66 -7.30 -2.49
C GLU A 146 -16.18 -7.30 -2.15
N TYR A 147 -15.60 -8.49 -2.12
CA TYR A 147 -14.19 -8.69 -1.81
C TYR A 147 -13.50 -9.32 -3.01
N TYR A 148 -12.38 -8.76 -3.41
CA TYR A 148 -11.56 -9.30 -4.46
C TYR A 148 -10.08 -9.26 -4.09
N CYS A 149 -9.31 -10.09 -4.79
CA CYS A 149 -7.90 -10.25 -4.56
C CYS A 149 -7.13 -10.03 -5.86
N ILE A 150 -6.20 -9.10 -5.88
CA ILE A 150 -5.30 -8.87 -7.00
C ILE A 150 -4.06 -9.76 -6.79
N ASP A 151 -3.84 -10.69 -7.70
CA ASP A 151 -2.62 -11.51 -7.74
C ASP A 151 -1.50 -10.73 -8.44
N ILE A 152 -0.54 -10.24 -7.65
CA ILE A 152 0.58 -9.44 -8.14
C ILE A 152 1.53 -10.29 -9.02
N GLY A 153 1.62 -11.59 -8.78
CA GLY A 153 2.37 -12.50 -9.65
C GLY A 153 1.81 -12.53 -11.08
N ASN A 154 0.48 -12.53 -11.22
CA ASN A 154 -0.17 -12.46 -12.53
C ASN A 154 -0.04 -11.07 -13.16
N VAL A 155 -0.17 -10.00 -12.39
CA VAL A 155 0.09 -8.62 -12.87
C VAL A 155 1.52 -8.50 -13.39
N ARG A 156 2.50 -9.04 -12.68
CA ARG A 156 3.91 -9.07 -13.09
C ARG A 156 4.10 -9.77 -14.43
N LYS A 157 3.51 -10.95 -14.60
CA LYS A 157 3.58 -11.68 -15.89
C LYS A 157 2.99 -10.87 -17.04
N ALA A 158 1.82 -10.28 -16.85
CA ALA A 158 1.17 -9.46 -17.86
C ALA A 158 2.02 -8.23 -18.24
N LEU A 159 2.62 -7.56 -17.25
CA LEU A 159 3.54 -6.44 -17.49
C LEU A 159 4.81 -6.88 -18.21
N SER A 160 5.42 -8.01 -17.83
CA SER A 160 6.59 -8.55 -18.53
C SER A 160 6.30 -8.83 -19.99
N GLU A 161 5.16 -9.42 -20.31
CA GLU A 161 4.73 -9.63 -21.69
C GLU A 161 4.52 -8.31 -22.45
N LEU A 162 3.91 -7.32 -21.80
CA LEU A 162 3.67 -6.00 -22.36
C LEU A 162 4.98 -5.25 -22.67
N LEU A 163 5.97 -5.33 -21.79
CA LEU A 163 7.22 -4.57 -21.85
C LEU A 163 8.28 -5.23 -22.72
N LYS A 164 8.11 -6.49 -23.06
CA LYS A 164 9.11 -7.30 -23.76
C LYS A 164 9.51 -6.72 -25.13
N TRP A 165 10.76 -6.35 -25.29
CA TRP A 165 11.31 -5.77 -26.52
C TRP A 165 12.28 -6.70 -27.28
N GLY A 166 12.64 -7.87 -26.73
CA GLY A 166 13.54 -8.79 -27.40
C GLY A 166 13.99 -9.98 -26.53
N LYS A 167 14.91 -10.78 -27.06
CA LYS A 167 15.41 -12.00 -26.36
C LYS A 167 16.25 -11.71 -25.12
N ALA A 168 16.86 -10.53 -25.06
CA ALA A 168 17.70 -10.10 -23.92
C ALA A 168 16.89 -9.44 -22.79
N PHE A 169 15.57 -9.32 -22.93
CA PHE A 169 14.72 -8.73 -21.92
C PHE A 169 14.76 -9.54 -20.62
N ASN A 170 14.96 -8.84 -19.51
CA ASN A 170 14.90 -9.41 -18.18
C ASN A 170 13.61 -8.98 -17.49
N ASP A 171 12.73 -9.93 -17.17
CA ASP A 171 11.41 -9.66 -16.61
C ASP A 171 11.46 -8.83 -15.32
N GLU A 172 12.38 -9.14 -14.41
CA GLU A 172 12.48 -8.44 -13.12
C GLU A 172 13.03 -7.01 -13.27
N LEU A 173 13.97 -6.79 -14.18
CA LEU A 173 14.45 -5.45 -14.50
C LEU A 173 13.38 -4.64 -15.22
N GLY A 174 12.63 -5.26 -16.15
CA GLY A 174 11.51 -4.62 -16.82
C GLY A 174 10.42 -4.13 -15.85
N ILE A 175 10.16 -4.87 -14.77
CA ILE A 175 9.26 -4.40 -13.70
C ILE A 175 9.81 -3.17 -12.99
N ASN A 176 11.11 -3.12 -12.71
CA ASN A 176 11.75 -1.94 -12.12
C ASN A 176 11.66 -0.73 -13.05
N ASP A 177 11.90 -0.93 -14.35
CA ASP A 177 11.79 0.11 -15.36
C ASP A 177 10.36 0.64 -15.46
N PHE A 178 9.35 -0.25 -15.42
CA PHE A 178 7.95 0.15 -15.36
C PHE A 178 7.62 1.00 -14.13
N ILE A 179 8.08 0.58 -12.94
CA ILE A 179 7.91 1.35 -11.71
C ILE A 179 8.58 2.73 -11.86
N PHE A 180 9.75 2.79 -12.47
CA PHE A 180 10.44 4.06 -12.74
C PHE A 180 9.64 4.94 -13.69
N MET A 181 9.06 4.41 -14.77
CA MET A 181 8.15 5.16 -15.64
C MET A 181 6.94 5.71 -14.88
N CYS A 182 6.37 4.94 -13.94
CA CYS A 182 5.26 5.41 -13.12
C CYS A 182 5.62 6.62 -12.23
N PHE A 183 6.89 6.81 -11.84
CA PHE A 183 7.30 8.04 -11.16
C PHE A 183 7.20 9.27 -12.05
N ALA A 184 7.39 9.13 -13.36
CA ALA A 184 7.33 10.26 -14.31
C ALA A 184 5.92 10.83 -14.48
N VAL A 185 4.87 10.01 -14.31
CA VAL A 185 3.48 10.48 -14.34
C VAL A 185 3.00 11.12 -13.04
N GLY A 186 3.87 11.17 -12.03
CA GLY A 186 3.59 11.78 -10.74
C GLY A 186 2.88 10.86 -9.76
N ASN A 187 2.96 11.22 -8.49
CA ASN A 187 2.29 10.57 -7.38
C ASN A 187 2.10 11.56 -6.21
N ASP A 188 1.70 11.08 -5.05
CA ASP A 188 1.48 11.92 -3.86
C ASP A 188 2.75 12.63 -3.35
N PHE A 189 3.93 12.19 -3.76
CA PHE A 189 5.22 12.73 -3.33
C PHE A 189 5.94 13.54 -4.42
N LEU A 190 5.70 13.21 -5.69
CA LEU A 190 6.38 13.80 -6.84
C LEU A 190 5.36 14.38 -7.82
N PRO A 191 5.58 15.60 -8.33
CA PRO A 191 4.77 16.13 -9.42
C PRO A 191 5.03 15.32 -10.70
N HIS A 192 4.05 15.27 -11.60
CA HIS A 192 4.22 14.70 -12.93
C HIS A 192 5.17 15.55 -13.78
N ILE A 193 5.87 14.91 -14.70
CA ILE A 193 6.66 15.62 -15.71
C ILE A 193 5.70 16.32 -16.67
N PRO A 194 5.89 17.63 -16.98
CA PRO A 194 5.05 18.34 -17.93
C PRO A 194 4.94 17.59 -19.27
N GLY A 195 3.71 17.40 -19.76
CA GLY A 195 3.42 16.66 -20.99
C GLY A 195 3.32 15.14 -20.83
N ILE A 196 3.50 14.60 -19.61
CA ILE A 196 3.34 13.16 -19.33
C ILE A 196 2.26 13.01 -18.25
N ALA A 197 1.00 13.08 -18.63
CA ALA A 197 -0.12 12.87 -17.72
C ALA A 197 -0.80 11.52 -18.00
N ILE A 198 -1.24 10.83 -16.94
CA ILE A 198 -1.95 9.54 -17.07
C ILE A 198 -3.20 9.70 -17.94
N ALA A 199 -3.97 10.78 -17.73
CA ALA A 199 -5.19 11.06 -18.49
C ALA A 199 -4.96 11.29 -19.99
N GLU A 200 -3.72 11.55 -20.40
CA GLU A 200 -3.31 11.81 -21.78
C GLU A 200 -2.55 10.62 -22.41
N GLY A 201 -2.57 9.46 -21.76
CA GLY A 201 -1.86 8.27 -22.23
C GLY A 201 -0.35 8.30 -22.00
N GLY A 202 0.11 9.02 -20.96
CA GLY A 202 1.54 9.19 -20.69
C GLY A 202 2.28 7.88 -20.39
N ILE A 203 1.62 6.92 -19.73
CA ILE A 203 2.23 5.60 -19.45
C ILE A 203 2.36 4.80 -20.74
N GLU A 204 1.31 4.74 -21.54
CA GLU A 204 1.30 4.05 -22.83
C GLU A 204 2.38 4.59 -23.76
N PHE A 205 2.50 5.92 -23.84
CA PHE A 205 3.56 6.57 -24.61
C PHE A 205 4.96 6.15 -24.15
N MET A 206 5.21 6.14 -22.84
CA MET A 206 6.52 5.73 -22.31
C MET A 206 6.82 4.25 -22.57
N ILE A 207 5.82 3.37 -22.48
CA ILE A 207 5.96 1.95 -22.82
C ILE A 207 6.31 1.79 -24.31
N ASP A 208 5.67 2.53 -25.19
CA ASP A 208 5.96 2.48 -26.62
C ASP A 208 7.38 2.95 -26.93
N VAL A 209 7.84 4.01 -26.28
CA VAL A 209 9.23 4.48 -26.41
C VAL A 209 10.23 3.47 -25.85
N TYR A 210 9.90 2.83 -24.72
CA TYR A 210 10.75 1.83 -24.08
C TYR A 210 10.97 0.57 -24.95
N LYS A 211 9.98 0.22 -25.77
CA LYS A 211 10.01 -0.98 -26.64
C LYS A 211 10.74 -0.75 -27.97
N ASN A 212 10.93 0.49 -28.41
CA ASN A 212 11.59 0.88 -29.66
C ASN A 212 13.08 1.20 -29.46
#